data_9b7fbb7b63c031b6c3464e3afba7d015
#
_entry.id   9b7fbb7b63c031b6c3464e3afba7d015
#
_cell.length_a   1.000
_cell.length_b   1.000
_cell.length_c   1.000
_cell.angle_alpha   90.00
_cell.angle_beta   90.00
_cell.angle_gamma   90.00
#
_symmetry.space_group_name_H-M   'P 1'
#
loop_
_entity.id
_entity.type
_entity.pdbx_description
1 polymer ?
#
loop_
_entity_poly.entity_id
_entity_poly.type
_entity_poly.pdbx_seq_one_letter_code
_entity_poly.pdbx_strand_id
1 'polypeptide(L)'
;VTQNSEYIKEYCQYAKNNNVHIILPLTIKDERENIFNSALMIDNKGKIKGKYDKTHLFLHEKKYYQAGNKFTIFNVDNIKIGILICYDLGFPEAARYLTLKGADIIFVPSAWRIQDYDIWDLNTRQRALENNIFIVGVNRVGKEADLHLFGNSRIIDPNGEIMKEAPRDE
;
A
#
# COMPACT_ATOMS: atom_id res chain seq x y z
N VAL A 1 -3.17 9.00 -14.29
CA VAL A 1 -4.19 10.03 -14.00
C VAL A 1 -3.56 11.21 -13.29
N THR A 2 -4.17 12.38 -13.34
CA THR A 2 -3.84 13.52 -12.46
C THR A 2 -4.68 13.43 -11.19
N GLN A 3 -4.25 14.11 -10.11
CA GLN A 3 -5.00 14.09 -8.85
C GLN A 3 -6.43 14.64 -8.94
N ASN A 4 -6.74 15.42 -9.96
CA ASN A 4 -8.07 16.00 -10.20
C ASN A 4 -8.91 15.20 -11.20
N SER A 5 -8.51 13.98 -11.57
CA SER A 5 -9.22 13.16 -12.54
C SER A 5 -10.62 12.76 -12.03
N GLU A 6 -11.55 12.56 -12.94
CA GLU A 6 -12.91 12.09 -12.65
C GLU A 6 -12.89 10.75 -11.90
N TYR A 7 -11.99 9.86 -12.31
CA TYR A 7 -11.75 8.58 -11.64
C TYR A 7 -11.51 8.71 -10.12
N ILE A 8 -10.68 9.68 -9.69
CA ILE A 8 -10.42 9.89 -8.25
C ILE A 8 -11.66 10.48 -7.56
N LYS A 9 -12.40 11.37 -8.23
CA LYS A 9 -13.63 11.93 -7.68
C LYS A 9 -14.71 10.88 -7.43
N GLU A 10 -14.82 9.88 -8.31
CA GLU A 10 -15.72 8.74 -8.12
C GLU A 10 -15.40 7.98 -6.83
N TYR A 11 -14.10 7.68 -6.56
CA TYR A 11 -13.70 7.04 -5.31
C TYR A 11 -13.93 7.92 -4.07
N CYS A 12 -13.74 9.22 -4.19
CA CYS A 12 -14.09 10.17 -3.12
C CYS A 12 -15.59 10.13 -2.81
N GLN A 13 -16.43 10.12 -3.85
CA GLN A 13 -17.88 10.03 -3.67
C GLN A 13 -18.30 8.66 -3.11
N TYR A 14 -17.64 7.57 -3.57
CA TYR A 14 -17.89 6.23 -3.05
C TYR A 14 -17.53 6.13 -1.56
N ALA A 15 -16.37 6.66 -1.15
CA ALA A 15 -15.93 6.70 0.24
C ALA A 15 -16.98 7.41 1.13
N LYS A 16 -17.46 8.56 0.67
CA LYS A 16 -18.48 9.36 1.37
C LYS A 16 -19.83 8.62 1.46
N ASN A 17 -20.31 8.08 0.35
CA ASN A 17 -21.63 7.44 0.30
C ASN A 17 -21.71 6.18 1.15
N ASN A 18 -20.60 5.45 1.29
CA ASN A 18 -20.54 4.20 2.04
C ASN A 18 -19.91 4.38 3.43
N ASN A 19 -19.54 5.61 3.81
CA ASN A 19 -18.89 5.91 5.09
C ASN A 19 -17.65 5.04 5.36
N VAL A 20 -16.79 4.89 4.34
CA VAL A 20 -15.55 4.07 4.41
C VAL A 20 -14.32 4.89 4.07
N HIS A 21 -13.19 4.53 4.67
CA HIS A 21 -11.88 5.04 4.23
C HIS A 21 -11.34 4.19 3.08
N ILE A 22 -10.63 4.81 2.15
CA ILE A 22 -10.06 4.11 0.99
C ILE A 22 -8.58 4.44 0.86
N ILE A 23 -7.75 3.41 0.74
CA ILE A 23 -6.41 3.52 0.22
C ILE A 23 -6.47 3.13 -1.25
N LEU A 24 -6.28 4.10 -2.13
CA LEU A 24 -6.41 3.94 -3.58
C LEU A 24 -5.03 3.92 -4.25
N PRO A 25 -4.49 2.74 -4.60
CA PRO A 25 -3.25 2.65 -5.37
C PRO A 25 -3.51 2.97 -6.84
N LEU A 26 -2.69 3.84 -7.41
CA LEU A 26 -2.82 4.27 -8.80
C LEU A 26 -1.54 4.95 -9.32
N THR A 27 -1.43 5.06 -10.65
CA THR A 27 -0.41 5.88 -11.29
C THR A 27 -0.83 7.34 -11.32
N ILE A 28 -0.03 8.22 -10.72
CA ILE A 28 -0.28 9.66 -10.70
C ILE A 28 0.81 10.39 -11.48
N LYS A 29 0.38 11.33 -12.31
CA LYS A 29 1.22 12.28 -13.02
C LYS A 29 1.13 13.63 -12.31
N ASP A 30 2.27 14.21 -11.95
CA ASP A 30 2.32 15.53 -11.34
C ASP A 30 2.28 16.68 -12.39
N GLU A 31 2.30 17.92 -11.91
CA GLU A 31 2.28 19.11 -12.78
C GLU A 31 3.56 19.27 -13.61
N ARG A 32 4.64 18.59 -13.25
CA ARG A 32 5.91 18.58 -13.97
C ARG A 32 6.05 17.37 -14.91
N GLU A 33 4.94 16.68 -15.19
CA GLU A 33 4.88 15.49 -16.04
C GLU A 33 5.59 14.24 -15.44
N ASN A 34 6.07 14.29 -14.19
CA ASN A 34 6.64 13.11 -13.55
C ASN A 34 5.54 12.11 -13.21
N ILE A 35 5.84 10.84 -13.42
CA ILE A 35 4.90 9.74 -13.19
C ILE A 35 5.32 8.95 -11.95
N PHE A 36 4.39 8.74 -11.02
CA PHE A 36 4.62 8.02 -9.77
C PHE A 36 3.68 6.83 -9.63
N ASN A 37 4.19 5.74 -9.06
CA ASN A 37 3.38 4.69 -8.48
C ASN A 37 2.96 5.16 -7.09
N SER A 38 1.69 5.45 -6.89
CA SER A 38 1.20 6.19 -5.72
C SER A 38 0.06 5.47 -5.02
N ALA A 39 -0.22 5.86 -3.78
CA ALA A 39 -1.43 5.52 -3.07
C ALA A 39 -2.03 6.78 -2.43
N LEU A 40 -3.30 7.05 -2.70
CA LEU A 40 -4.06 8.12 -2.06
C LEU A 40 -4.75 7.58 -0.80
N MET A 41 -4.73 8.37 0.27
CA MET A 41 -5.58 8.15 1.43
C MET A 41 -6.82 9.04 1.33
N ILE A 42 -8.00 8.43 1.23
CA ILE A 42 -9.31 9.10 1.15
C ILE A 42 -10.08 8.77 2.44
N ASP A 43 -10.58 9.79 3.13
CA ASP A 43 -11.36 9.59 4.35
C ASP A 43 -12.84 9.26 4.04
N ASN A 44 -13.57 8.83 5.06
CA ASN A 44 -15.01 8.49 4.98
C ASN A 44 -15.94 9.68 4.67
N LYS A 45 -15.40 10.89 4.57
CA LYS A 45 -16.10 12.08 4.08
C LYS A 45 -15.80 12.37 2.61
N GLY A 46 -15.01 11.51 1.95
CA GLY A 46 -14.57 11.66 0.57
C GLY A 46 -13.45 12.69 0.38
N LYS A 47 -12.75 13.06 1.46
CA LYS A 47 -11.64 14.00 1.38
C LYS A 47 -10.31 13.26 1.22
N ILE A 48 -9.49 13.68 0.26
CA ILE A 48 -8.12 13.19 0.10
C ILE A 48 -7.28 13.75 1.25
N LYS A 49 -6.76 12.88 2.09
CA LYS A 49 -5.90 13.20 3.24
C LYS A 49 -4.44 13.40 2.82
N GLY A 50 -4.07 12.83 1.69
CA GLY A 50 -2.74 12.96 1.11
C GLY A 50 -2.38 11.80 0.20
N LYS A 51 -1.12 11.78 -0.20
CA LYS A 51 -0.51 10.84 -1.15
C LYS A 51 0.78 10.26 -0.58
N TYR A 52 1.00 8.99 -0.84
CA TYR A 52 2.31 8.33 -0.73
C TYR A 52 2.77 7.94 -2.13
N ASP A 53 4.00 8.26 -2.48
CA ASP A 53 4.65 7.83 -3.72
C ASP A 53 5.68 6.75 -3.37
N LYS A 54 5.62 5.62 -4.07
CA LYS A 54 6.50 4.47 -3.86
C LYS A 54 7.97 4.86 -3.88
N THR A 55 8.68 4.56 -2.80
CA THR A 55 10.07 4.96 -2.60
C THR A 55 11.03 3.97 -3.24
N HIS A 56 10.74 2.66 -3.14
CA HIS A 56 11.59 1.60 -3.69
C HIS A 56 10.94 1.00 -4.94
N LEU A 57 11.39 1.46 -6.10
CA LEU A 57 10.90 0.98 -7.40
C LEU A 57 11.44 -0.41 -7.71
N PHE A 58 10.55 -1.32 -8.15
CA PHE A 58 10.89 -2.69 -8.47
C PHE A 58 11.29 -2.85 -9.95
N LEU A 59 12.42 -3.52 -10.23
CA LEU A 59 12.88 -3.88 -11.57
C LEU A 59 12.67 -2.77 -12.63
N HIS A 60 11.74 -3.04 -13.57
CA HIS A 60 11.47 -2.17 -14.71
C HIS A 60 10.67 -0.90 -14.36
N GLU A 61 10.11 -0.79 -13.16
CA GLU A 61 9.39 0.42 -12.72
C GLU A 61 10.27 1.67 -12.86
N LYS A 62 11.58 1.54 -12.63
CA LYS A 62 12.56 2.63 -12.77
C LYS A 62 12.61 3.27 -14.17
N LYS A 63 12.08 2.60 -15.19
CA LYS A 63 12.00 3.12 -16.57
C LYS A 63 10.82 4.06 -16.77
N TYR A 64 9.78 3.94 -15.93
CA TYR A 64 8.49 4.62 -16.14
C TYR A 64 8.11 5.53 -14.98
N TYR A 65 8.57 5.24 -13.78
CA TYR A 65 8.21 5.94 -12.57
C TYR A 65 9.38 6.69 -11.95
N GLN A 66 9.07 7.85 -11.40
CA GLN A 66 9.91 8.57 -10.45
C GLN A 66 9.74 7.94 -9.06
N ALA A 67 10.84 7.75 -8.33
CA ALA A 67 10.77 7.31 -6.93
C ALA A 67 10.27 8.44 -6.04
N GLY A 68 9.43 8.09 -5.06
CA GLY A 68 9.12 8.96 -3.94
C GLY A 68 10.35 9.22 -3.07
N ASN A 69 10.27 10.24 -2.22
CA ASN A 69 11.39 10.66 -1.38
C ASN A 69 11.04 10.75 0.12
N LYS A 70 9.85 10.32 0.50
CA LYS A 70 9.39 10.38 1.90
C LYS A 70 8.37 9.29 2.20
N PHE A 71 8.39 8.81 3.43
CA PHE A 71 7.35 7.99 4.02
C PHE A 71 6.35 8.88 4.76
N THR A 72 5.06 8.67 4.52
CA THR A 72 3.99 9.54 5.01
C THR A 72 3.11 8.81 6.02
N ILE A 73 2.79 9.49 7.12
CA ILE A 73 1.77 9.05 8.09
C ILE A 73 0.47 9.81 7.81
N PHE A 74 -0.64 9.10 7.82
CA PHE A 74 -1.98 9.63 7.66
C PHE A 74 -2.75 9.47 8.98
N ASN A 75 -3.26 10.57 9.52
CA ASN A 75 -4.13 10.53 10.70
C ASN A 75 -5.58 10.39 10.25
N VAL A 76 -6.21 9.29 10.63
CA VAL A 76 -7.57 8.91 10.26
C VAL A 76 -8.27 8.37 11.51
N ASP A 77 -9.30 9.06 11.97
CA ASP A 77 -10.12 8.67 13.14
C ASP A 77 -9.29 8.27 14.38
N ASN A 78 -8.26 9.06 14.69
CA ASN A 78 -7.30 8.84 15.77
C ASN A 78 -6.34 7.65 15.59
N ILE A 79 -6.34 7.01 14.41
CA ILE A 79 -5.39 5.97 14.03
C ILE A 79 -4.35 6.58 13.09
N LYS A 80 -3.09 6.30 13.33
CA LYS A 80 -1.98 6.69 12.46
C LYS A 80 -1.66 5.57 11.48
N ILE A 81 -1.93 5.80 10.22
CA ILE A 81 -1.77 4.84 9.14
C ILE A 81 -0.48 5.12 8.37
N GLY A 82 0.38 4.12 8.26
CA GLY A 82 1.48 4.09 7.30
C GLY A 82 1.05 3.40 6.01
N ILE A 83 1.61 3.80 4.88
CA ILE A 83 1.43 3.11 3.59
C ILE A 83 2.80 2.79 3.01
N LEU A 84 2.97 1.54 2.60
CA LEU A 84 4.07 1.05 1.77
C LEU A 84 3.47 0.43 0.51
N ILE A 85 4.16 0.46 -0.62
CA ILE A 85 3.66 -0.14 -1.86
C ILE A 85 4.55 -1.31 -2.27
N CYS A 86 3.98 -2.53 -2.20
CA CYS A 86 4.58 -3.75 -2.74
C CYS A 86 6.04 -3.95 -2.31
N TYR A 87 7.01 -3.69 -3.20
CA TYR A 87 8.45 -3.89 -3.00
C TYR A 87 9.03 -3.08 -1.82
N ASP A 88 8.40 -1.97 -1.40
CA ASP A 88 8.81 -1.23 -0.19
C ASP A 88 8.86 -2.12 1.05
N LEU A 89 7.99 -3.15 1.12
CA LEU A 89 7.93 -4.10 2.23
C LEU A 89 9.23 -4.91 2.40
N GLY A 90 10.00 -5.07 1.32
CA GLY A 90 11.31 -5.75 1.34
C GLY A 90 12.37 -4.99 2.14
N PHE A 91 12.16 -3.71 2.45
CA PHE A 91 13.10 -2.83 3.14
C PHE A 91 12.68 -2.61 4.59
N PRO A 92 13.38 -3.23 5.57
CA PRO A 92 13.03 -3.10 6.99
C PRO A 92 13.05 -1.64 7.46
N GLU A 93 13.90 -0.81 6.89
CA GLU A 93 14.02 0.61 7.22
C GLU A 93 12.71 1.38 6.96
N ALA A 94 11.95 1.00 5.93
CA ALA A 94 10.70 1.64 5.56
C ALA A 94 9.63 1.45 6.64
N ALA A 95 9.40 0.21 7.07
CA ALA A 95 8.46 -0.11 8.14
C ALA A 95 8.94 0.46 9.49
N ARG A 96 10.24 0.36 9.79
CA ARG A 96 10.83 0.91 11.01
C ARG A 96 10.63 2.42 11.09
N TYR A 97 10.88 3.15 10.01
CA TYR A 97 10.68 4.59 9.96
C TYR A 97 9.23 4.98 10.25
N LEU A 98 8.25 4.32 9.61
CA LEU A 98 6.83 4.58 9.84
C LEU A 98 6.44 4.31 11.30
N THR A 99 6.92 3.22 11.88
CA THR A 99 6.65 2.87 13.29
C THR A 99 7.25 3.91 14.25
N LEU A 100 8.50 4.33 14.04
CA LEU A 100 9.15 5.38 14.84
C LEU A 100 8.46 6.75 14.71
N LYS A 101 7.77 7.00 13.58
CA LYS A 101 6.89 8.16 13.39
C LYS A 101 5.52 7.99 14.04
N GLY A 102 5.27 6.85 14.68
CA GLY A 102 4.09 6.55 15.46
C GLY A 102 2.94 5.94 14.67
N ALA A 103 3.22 5.25 13.54
CA ALA A 103 2.18 4.47 12.87
C ALA A 103 1.65 3.38 13.80
N ASP A 104 0.32 3.20 13.83
CA ASP A 104 -0.36 2.12 14.55
C ASP A 104 -0.55 0.90 13.65
N ILE A 105 -0.64 1.11 12.34
CA ILE A 105 -0.88 0.09 11.33
C ILE A 105 -0.23 0.52 10.01
N ILE A 106 0.30 -0.46 9.27
CA ILE A 106 0.85 -0.24 7.92
C ILE A 106 0.05 -1.05 6.92
N PHE A 107 -0.48 -0.38 5.89
CA PHE A 107 -1.14 -1.00 4.74
C PHE A 107 -0.15 -1.15 3.59
N VAL A 108 -0.21 -2.30 2.92
CA VAL A 108 0.73 -2.65 1.84
C VAL A 108 -0.04 -3.11 0.60
N PRO A 109 -0.62 -2.18 -0.19
CA PRO A 109 -1.17 -2.54 -1.49
C PRO A 109 -0.07 -3.07 -2.41
N SER A 110 -0.33 -4.20 -3.08
CA SER A 110 0.71 -5.00 -3.71
C SER A 110 0.23 -5.77 -4.96
N ALA A 111 1.20 -6.11 -5.80
CA ALA A 111 1.08 -7.05 -6.90
C ALA A 111 2.29 -8.01 -6.89
N TRP A 112 2.35 -8.89 -5.90
CA TRP A 112 3.40 -9.90 -5.74
C TRP A 112 3.14 -11.11 -6.65
N ARG A 113 4.22 -11.58 -7.27
CA ARG A 113 4.20 -12.73 -8.16
C ARG A 113 4.32 -14.02 -7.36
N ILE A 114 3.80 -15.11 -7.91
CA ILE A 114 3.88 -16.44 -7.27
C ILE A 114 5.32 -16.88 -6.96
N GLN A 115 6.29 -16.48 -7.78
CA GLN A 115 7.70 -16.78 -7.57
C GLN A 115 8.28 -16.14 -6.30
N ASP A 116 7.66 -15.07 -5.82
CA ASP A 116 8.11 -14.29 -4.66
C ASP A 116 7.24 -14.58 -3.41
N TYR A 117 6.48 -15.69 -3.40
CA TYR A 117 5.56 -16.04 -2.31
C TYR A 117 6.25 -16.12 -0.95
N ASP A 118 7.37 -16.82 -0.85
CA ASP A 118 8.10 -16.98 0.41
C ASP A 118 8.59 -15.63 0.96
N ILE A 119 8.97 -14.72 0.05
CA ILE A 119 9.38 -13.36 0.42
C ILE A 119 8.18 -12.55 0.94
N TRP A 120 7.00 -12.71 0.32
CA TRP A 120 5.76 -12.10 0.82
C TRP A 120 5.41 -12.59 2.21
N ASP A 121 5.43 -13.91 2.43
CA ASP A 121 5.11 -14.51 3.74
C ASP A 121 6.07 -14.02 4.82
N LEU A 122 7.37 -14.13 4.56
CA LEU A 122 8.40 -13.71 5.49
C LEU A 122 8.31 -12.22 5.82
N ASN A 123 8.25 -11.35 4.81
CA ASN A 123 8.29 -9.92 5.03
C ASN A 123 7.05 -9.39 5.72
N THR A 124 5.84 -9.84 5.36
CA THR A 124 4.62 -9.37 6.02
C THR A 124 4.63 -9.67 7.51
N ARG A 125 5.03 -10.88 7.91
CA ARG A 125 5.11 -11.30 9.31
C ARG A 125 6.28 -10.66 10.05
N GLN A 126 7.45 -10.61 9.41
CA GLN A 126 8.64 -10.02 10.02
C GLN A 126 8.47 -8.53 10.30
N ARG A 127 7.87 -7.75 9.36
CA ARG A 127 7.64 -6.31 9.60
C ARG A 127 6.67 -6.05 10.73
N ALA A 128 5.67 -6.92 10.92
CA ALA A 128 4.76 -6.84 12.06
C ALA A 128 5.51 -7.10 13.38
N LEU A 129 6.20 -8.25 13.47
CA LEU A 129 6.90 -8.70 14.67
C LEU A 129 8.01 -7.74 15.12
N GLU A 130 8.94 -7.40 14.23
CA GLU A 130 10.12 -6.58 14.59
C GLU A 130 9.78 -5.12 14.93
N ASN A 131 8.61 -4.65 14.52
CA ASN A 131 8.14 -3.29 14.78
C ASN A 131 7.01 -3.23 15.80
N ASN A 132 6.50 -4.38 16.27
CA ASN A 132 5.35 -4.48 17.16
C ASN A 132 4.13 -3.67 16.64
N ILE A 133 3.75 -3.89 15.36
CA ILE A 133 2.75 -3.12 14.62
C ILE A 133 1.86 -4.04 13.79
N PHE A 134 0.62 -3.63 13.53
CA PHE A 134 -0.25 -4.32 12.58
C PHE A 134 0.21 -4.12 11.14
N ILE A 135 0.21 -5.20 10.34
CA ILE A 135 0.43 -5.15 8.89
C ILE A 135 -0.82 -5.66 8.17
N VAL A 136 -1.30 -4.89 7.20
CA VAL A 136 -2.37 -5.29 6.29
C VAL A 136 -1.80 -5.35 4.88
N GLY A 137 -1.44 -6.54 4.45
CA GLY A 137 -1.00 -6.82 3.09
C GLY A 137 -2.21 -7.07 2.19
N VAL A 138 -2.38 -6.26 1.14
CA VAL A 138 -3.44 -6.42 0.15
C VAL A 138 -2.80 -6.74 -1.19
N ASN A 139 -2.83 -8.01 -1.59
CA ASN A 139 -2.17 -8.47 -2.79
C ASN A 139 -3.18 -8.79 -3.90
N ARG A 140 -2.89 -8.30 -5.10
CA ARG A 140 -3.71 -8.54 -6.29
C ARG A 140 -3.71 -10.01 -6.67
N VAL A 141 -4.81 -10.49 -7.25
CA VAL A 141 -4.95 -11.81 -7.86
C VAL A 141 -5.00 -11.72 -9.38
N GLY A 142 -4.72 -12.84 -10.05
CA GLY A 142 -4.94 -13.02 -11.47
C GLY A 142 -3.66 -13.14 -12.30
N LYS A 143 -3.84 -13.29 -13.61
CA LYS A 143 -2.75 -13.38 -14.58
C LYS A 143 -2.75 -12.15 -15.48
N GLU A 144 -1.58 -11.62 -15.73
CA GLU A 144 -1.36 -10.48 -16.61
C GLU A 144 -0.06 -10.72 -17.39
N ALA A 145 -0.18 -10.99 -18.70
CA ALA A 145 0.93 -11.46 -19.53
C ALA A 145 1.63 -12.66 -18.83
N ASP A 146 2.92 -12.55 -18.56
CA ASP A 146 3.73 -13.61 -17.91
C ASP A 146 3.70 -13.52 -16.37
N LEU A 147 2.91 -12.60 -15.81
CA LEU A 147 2.81 -12.43 -14.35
C LEU A 147 1.63 -13.26 -13.82
N HIS A 148 1.90 -14.10 -12.83
CA HIS A 148 0.89 -14.75 -12.02
C HIS A 148 0.91 -14.13 -10.61
N LEU A 149 -0.15 -13.38 -10.29
CA LEU A 149 -0.35 -12.69 -9.03
C LEU A 149 -1.24 -13.55 -8.13
N PHE A 150 -0.74 -13.95 -6.98
CA PHE A 150 -1.30 -15.07 -6.22
C PHE A 150 -2.30 -14.66 -5.14
N GLY A 151 -2.65 -13.40 -4.97
CA GLY A 151 -3.57 -12.97 -3.92
C GLY A 151 -2.98 -13.15 -2.53
N ASN A 152 -3.66 -13.89 -1.66
CA ASN A 152 -3.23 -14.17 -0.30
C ASN A 152 -3.08 -12.88 0.54
N SER A 153 -4.04 -11.96 0.37
CA SER A 153 -4.15 -10.76 1.20
C SER A 153 -4.34 -11.14 2.65
N ARG A 154 -3.70 -10.41 3.58
CA ARG A 154 -3.67 -10.83 4.99
C ARG A 154 -3.61 -9.69 5.97
N ILE A 155 -4.11 -9.96 7.16
CA ILE A 155 -3.98 -9.10 8.34
C ILE A 155 -3.08 -9.82 9.34
N ILE A 156 -2.05 -9.15 9.81
CA ILE A 156 -1.03 -9.69 10.71
C ILE A 156 -0.96 -8.82 11.96
N ASP A 157 -0.95 -9.46 13.10
CA ASP A 157 -0.87 -8.82 14.40
C ASP A 157 0.59 -8.44 14.78
N PRO A 158 0.79 -7.66 15.86
CA PRO A 158 2.12 -7.26 16.32
C PRO A 158 3.05 -8.41 16.74
N ASN A 159 2.54 -9.63 16.96
CA ASN A 159 3.35 -10.82 17.25
C ASN A 159 3.79 -11.55 15.97
N GLY A 160 3.44 -11.05 14.78
CA GLY A 160 3.72 -11.67 13.50
C GLY A 160 2.78 -12.85 13.17
N GLU A 161 1.64 -12.98 13.88
CA GLU A 161 0.65 -14.01 13.64
C GLU A 161 -0.39 -13.55 12.61
N ILE A 162 -0.77 -14.46 11.72
CA ILE A 162 -1.78 -14.18 10.69
C ILE A 162 -3.17 -14.26 11.32
N MET A 163 -3.81 -13.12 11.53
CA MET A 163 -5.18 -13.03 12.07
C MET A 163 -6.23 -13.46 11.06
N LYS A 164 -6.05 -13.05 9.80
CA LYS A 164 -6.91 -13.38 8.66
C LYS A 164 -6.07 -13.44 7.39
N GLU A 165 -6.47 -14.33 6.51
CA GLU A 165 -5.84 -14.51 5.21
C GLU A 165 -6.90 -14.85 4.16
N ALA A 166 -6.83 -14.17 3.02
CA ALA A 166 -7.63 -14.50 1.87
C ALA A 166 -7.02 -15.68 1.10
N PRO A 167 -7.84 -16.49 0.39
CA PRO A 167 -7.32 -17.55 -0.47
C PRO A 167 -6.36 -17.03 -1.53
N ARG A 168 -5.62 -17.95 -2.14
CA ARG A 168 -4.84 -17.68 -3.34
C ARG A 168 -5.77 -17.74 -4.55
N ASP A 169 -5.51 -16.89 -5.52
CA ASP A 169 -6.21 -16.89 -6.80
C ASP A 169 -7.72 -16.52 -6.74
N GLU A 170 -8.12 -15.76 -5.72
CA GLU A 170 -9.45 -15.13 -5.62
C GLU A 170 -9.35 -13.61 -5.59
#